data_b21f37d5bcd2684b3b30474218d64495
#
_entry.id   b21f37d5bcd2684b3b30474218d64495
#
_cell.length_a   1.000
_cell.length_b   1.000
_cell.length_c   1.000
_cell.angle_alpha   90.00
_cell.angle_beta   90.00
_cell.angle_gamma   90.00
#
_symmetry.space_group_name_H-M   'P 1'
#
loop_
_entity.id
_entity.type
_entity.pdbx_description
1 polymer ?
#
loop_
_entity_poly.entity_id
_entity_poly.type
_entity_poly.pdbx_seq_one_letter_code
_entity_poly.pdbx_strand_id
1 'polypeptide(L)'
;MMIIVYKSNTGYTEQYAKLLSEQLGLPCYKLGSVPECHKGREVIFLGWLFAGNIVGYKAAAKKYALRCVCGVGMGPPTPEMAPGLREKMGVPASVPVFYLQGGFDINKLKGPMKLIMKVKCKEIAGRLELRGELS
;
A
#
# COMPACT_ATOMS: atom_id res chain seq x y z
N MET A 1 11.11 4.84 12.70
CA MET A 1 9.97 3.93 12.59
C MET A 1 9.21 4.21 11.29
N MET A 2 8.80 3.16 10.63
CA MET A 2 8.00 3.27 9.39
C MET A 2 6.52 3.32 9.74
N ILE A 3 5.74 4.05 8.96
CA ILE A 3 4.28 4.09 9.11
C ILE A 3 3.62 3.74 7.78
N ILE A 4 2.33 3.44 7.84
CA ILE A 4 1.50 3.18 6.66
C ILE A 4 0.59 4.39 6.48
N VAL A 5 0.53 4.92 5.25
CA VAL A 5 -0.36 6.02 4.90
C VAL A 5 -1.20 5.59 3.70
N TYR A 6 -2.50 5.86 3.73
CA TYR A 6 -3.39 5.45 2.65
C TYR A 6 -4.35 6.55 2.23
N LYS A 7 -4.80 6.46 0.98
CA LYS A 7 -5.88 7.28 0.43
C LYS A 7 -6.91 6.35 -0.18
N SER A 8 -8.12 6.32 0.39
CA SER A 8 -9.18 5.41 -0.01
C SER A 8 -10.41 6.16 -0.50
N ASN A 9 -11.16 5.55 -1.42
CA ASN A 9 -12.44 6.08 -1.90
C ASN A 9 -13.60 5.21 -1.42
N THR A 10 -13.60 3.92 -1.76
CA THR A 10 -14.68 2.99 -1.44
C THR A 10 -14.39 2.09 -0.25
N GLY A 11 -13.26 2.29 0.41
CA GLY A 11 -12.87 1.53 1.59
C GLY A 11 -11.96 0.34 1.33
N TYR A 12 -11.75 -0.07 0.09
CA TYR A 12 -10.90 -1.24 -0.21
C TYR A 12 -9.43 -0.97 0.07
N THR A 13 -8.95 0.22 -0.27
CA THR A 13 -7.58 0.61 0.05
C THR A 13 -7.36 0.65 1.56
N GLU A 14 -8.34 1.18 2.30
CA GLU A 14 -8.30 1.20 3.76
C GLU A 14 -8.23 -0.21 4.34
N GLN A 15 -9.00 -1.15 3.80
CA GLN A 15 -8.97 -2.54 4.25
C GLN A 15 -7.58 -3.15 4.09
N TYR A 16 -6.92 -2.92 2.94
CA TYR A 16 -5.55 -3.38 2.72
C TYR A 16 -4.58 -2.71 3.69
N ALA A 17 -4.72 -1.40 3.91
CA ALA A 17 -3.85 -0.67 4.82
C ALA A 17 -3.97 -1.20 6.25
N LYS A 18 -5.19 -1.47 6.69
CA LYS A 18 -5.44 -2.01 8.04
C LYS A 18 -4.89 -3.43 8.19
N LEU A 19 -5.08 -4.28 7.16
CA LEU A 19 -4.53 -5.63 7.16
C LEU A 19 -3.01 -5.59 7.22
N LEU A 20 -2.40 -4.73 6.42
CA LEU A 20 -0.95 -4.57 6.39
C LEU A 20 -0.43 -4.05 7.73
N SER A 21 -1.13 -3.07 8.32
CA SER A 21 -0.81 -2.55 9.65
C SER A 21 -0.80 -3.66 10.71
N GLU A 22 -1.82 -4.51 10.68
CA GLU A 22 -1.94 -5.64 11.59
C GLU A 22 -0.82 -6.66 11.39
N GLN A 23 -0.52 -6.99 10.13
CA GLN A 23 0.51 -8.00 9.81
C GLN A 23 1.93 -7.50 10.08
N LEU A 24 2.19 -6.22 9.89
CA LEU A 24 3.54 -5.65 10.06
C LEU A 24 3.77 -4.98 11.42
N GLY A 25 2.71 -4.81 12.22
CA GLY A 25 2.83 -4.12 13.50
C GLY A 25 3.17 -2.64 13.36
N LEU A 26 2.76 -2.00 12.26
CA LEU A 26 3.03 -0.59 11.99
C LEU A 26 1.76 0.25 12.12
N PRO A 27 1.86 1.49 12.62
CA PRO A 27 0.69 2.37 12.68
C PRO A 27 0.24 2.76 11.28
N CYS A 28 -1.06 2.99 11.13
CA CYS A 28 -1.72 3.24 9.86
C CYS A 28 -2.54 4.52 9.97
N TYR A 29 -2.35 5.43 9.02
CA TYR A 29 -3.03 6.73 9.01
C TYR A 29 -3.60 7.03 7.63
N LYS A 30 -4.74 7.70 7.63
CA LYS A 30 -5.33 8.25 6.42
C LYS A 30 -4.53 9.48 5.98
N LEU A 31 -4.25 9.60 4.68
CA LEU A 31 -3.59 10.78 4.13
C LEU A 31 -4.40 12.04 4.48
N GLY A 32 -3.75 13.05 5.00
CA GLY A 32 -4.41 14.25 5.50
C GLY A 32 -4.72 14.21 7.00
N SER A 33 -4.64 13.05 7.62
CA SER A 33 -4.85 12.88 9.07
C SER A 33 -3.62 12.32 9.78
N VAL A 34 -2.46 12.45 9.15
CA VAL A 34 -1.20 11.98 9.74
C VAL A 34 -0.69 13.04 10.71
N PRO A 35 -0.31 12.65 11.95
CA PRO A 35 0.28 13.61 12.89
C PRO A 35 1.53 14.28 12.32
N GLU A 36 1.69 15.58 12.60
CA GLU A 36 2.83 16.35 12.10
C GLU A 36 4.20 15.79 12.52
N CYS A 37 4.26 15.11 13.66
CA CYS A 37 5.50 14.49 14.11
C CYS A 37 6.02 13.41 13.19
N HIS A 38 5.19 12.93 12.25
CA HIS A 38 5.58 11.90 11.27
C HIS A 38 6.04 12.48 9.92
N LYS A 39 6.06 13.80 9.77
CA LYS A 39 6.54 14.44 8.53
C LYS A 39 7.98 14.00 8.24
N GLY A 40 8.23 13.58 7.01
CA GLY A 40 9.55 13.11 6.58
C GLY A 40 9.86 11.66 6.92
N ARG A 41 8.96 10.95 7.59
CA ARG A 41 9.18 9.55 7.94
C ARG A 41 9.12 8.64 6.73
N GLU A 42 9.69 7.46 6.88
CA GLU A 42 9.57 6.39 5.89
C GLU A 42 8.15 5.84 5.91
N VAL A 43 7.56 5.68 4.73
CA VAL A 43 6.14 5.34 4.59
C VAL A 43 5.93 4.25 3.56
N ILE A 44 5.02 3.32 3.86
CA ILE A 44 4.38 2.45 2.87
C ILE A 44 3.09 3.16 2.49
N PHE A 45 2.98 3.58 1.23
CA PHE A 45 1.80 4.32 0.75
C PHE A 45 0.89 3.44 -0.09
N LEU A 46 -0.41 3.47 0.21
CA LEU A 46 -1.45 2.81 -0.56
C LEU A 46 -2.44 3.84 -1.07
N GLY A 47 -2.68 3.86 -2.38
CA GLY A 47 -3.67 4.75 -2.98
C GLY A 47 -4.59 3.98 -3.92
N TRP A 48 -5.86 4.42 -4.01
CA TRP A 48 -6.78 3.83 -4.97
C TRP A 48 -6.47 4.32 -6.38
N LEU A 49 -6.81 3.50 -7.37
CA LEU A 49 -6.54 3.83 -8.78
C LEU A 49 -7.74 4.55 -9.39
N PHE A 50 -7.45 5.70 -10.01
CA PHE A 50 -8.44 6.45 -10.78
C PHE A 50 -7.79 6.85 -12.10
N ALA A 51 -8.38 6.41 -13.21
CA ALA A 51 -7.86 6.66 -14.55
C ALA A 51 -6.37 6.26 -14.70
N GLY A 52 -5.98 5.18 -14.04
CA GLY A 52 -4.60 4.69 -14.06
C GLY A 52 -3.63 5.42 -13.15
N ASN A 53 -4.09 6.40 -12.38
CA ASN A 53 -3.25 7.14 -11.44
C ASN A 53 -3.47 6.63 -10.02
N ILE A 54 -2.39 6.59 -9.23
CA ILE A 54 -2.48 6.27 -7.79
C ILE A 54 -2.83 7.57 -7.08
N VAL A 55 -4.06 7.67 -6.62
CA VAL A 55 -4.57 8.89 -5.99
C VAL A 55 -3.83 9.15 -4.67
N GLY A 56 -3.36 10.38 -4.50
CA GLY A 56 -2.63 10.79 -3.31
C GLY A 56 -1.12 10.58 -3.37
N TYR A 57 -0.62 9.90 -4.40
CA TYR A 57 0.81 9.60 -4.51
C TYR A 57 1.69 10.86 -4.47
N LYS A 58 1.37 11.87 -5.28
CA LYS A 58 2.18 13.09 -5.36
C LYS A 58 2.24 13.83 -4.02
N ALA A 59 1.10 13.93 -3.34
CA ALA A 59 1.03 14.58 -2.04
C ALA A 59 1.85 13.81 -0.99
N ALA A 60 1.76 12.50 -0.99
CA ALA A 60 2.53 11.66 -0.07
C ALA A 60 4.03 11.73 -0.36
N ALA A 61 4.40 11.71 -1.64
CA ALA A 61 5.81 11.77 -2.03
C ALA A 61 6.48 13.10 -1.62
N LYS A 62 5.71 14.18 -1.53
CA LYS A 62 6.23 15.48 -1.09
C LYS A 62 6.47 15.54 0.41
N LYS A 63 5.69 14.82 1.19
CA LYS A 63 5.72 14.90 2.66
C LYS A 63 6.52 13.79 3.34
N TYR A 64 6.67 12.65 2.68
CA TYR A 64 7.26 11.46 3.30
C TYR A 64 8.30 10.82 2.40
N ALA A 65 9.15 9.99 3.01
CA ALA A 65 10.08 9.15 2.28
C ALA A 65 9.37 7.84 1.94
N LEU A 66 8.95 7.68 0.70
CA LEU A 66 8.19 6.48 0.29
C LEU A 66 9.13 5.29 0.11
N ARG A 67 8.89 4.23 0.89
CA ARG A 67 9.65 2.99 0.83
C ARG A 67 8.93 1.91 0.01
N CYS A 68 7.63 2.06 -0.18
CA CYS A 68 6.82 1.14 -0.97
C CYS A 68 5.56 1.87 -1.42
N VAL A 69 5.10 1.56 -2.62
CA VAL A 69 3.88 2.16 -3.18
C VAL A 69 2.97 1.05 -3.65
N CYS A 70 1.71 1.09 -3.23
CA CYS A 70 0.69 0.13 -3.63
C CYS A 70 -0.46 0.86 -4.32
N GLY A 71 -0.83 0.41 -5.51
CA GLY A 71 -2.02 0.88 -6.20
C GLY A 71 -3.13 -0.14 -6.06
N VAL A 72 -4.29 0.28 -5.53
CA VAL A 72 -5.44 -0.61 -5.32
C VAL A 72 -6.49 -0.32 -6.38
N GLY A 73 -6.73 -1.29 -7.26
CA GLY A 73 -7.70 -1.19 -8.35
C GLY A 73 -8.70 -2.33 -8.32
N MET A 74 -9.72 -2.24 -9.17
CA MET A 74 -10.80 -3.22 -9.21
C MET A 74 -10.54 -4.36 -10.19
N GLY A 75 -9.66 -4.17 -11.17
CA GLY A 75 -9.39 -5.17 -12.18
C GLY A 75 -8.50 -6.30 -11.69
N PRO A 76 -8.52 -7.45 -12.40
CA PRO A 76 -7.65 -8.57 -12.05
C PRO A 76 -6.17 -8.19 -12.24
N PRO A 77 -5.28 -8.73 -11.40
CA PRO A 77 -3.86 -8.40 -11.52
C PRO A 77 -3.24 -9.02 -12.78
N THR A 78 -2.35 -8.25 -13.42
CA THR A 78 -1.55 -8.74 -14.54
C THR A 78 -0.08 -8.40 -14.26
N PRO A 79 0.86 -9.12 -14.91
CA PRO A 79 2.29 -8.84 -14.69
C PRO A 79 2.71 -7.42 -15.09
N GLU A 80 1.96 -6.76 -15.99
CA GLU A 80 2.28 -5.43 -16.49
C GLU A 80 1.77 -4.30 -15.60
N MET A 81 0.88 -4.59 -14.65
CA MET A 81 0.24 -3.53 -13.85
C MET A 81 1.22 -2.76 -12.99
N ALA A 82 2.04 -3.45 -12.21
CA ALA A 82 3.00 -2.77 -11.35
C ALA A 82 4.05 -1.98 -12.13
N PRO A 83 4.68 -2.54 -13.19
CA PRO A 83 5.58 -1.75 -14.04
C PRO A 83 4.91 -0.56 -14.70
N GLY A 84 3.66 -0.72 -15.14
CA GLY A 84 2.88 0.35 -15.75
C GLY A 84 2.60 1.49 -14.78
N LEU A 85 2.26 1.18 -13.53
CA LEU A 85 2.06 2.17 -12.49
C LEU A 85 3.35 2.91 -12.16
N ARG A 86 4.47 2.19 -12.07
CA ARG A 86 5.78 2.78 -11.84
C ARG A 86 6.10 3.82 -12.89
N GLU A 87 5.93 3.47 -14.15
CA GLU A 87 6.22 4.36 -15.28
C GLU A 87 5.30 5.57 -15.27
N LYS A 88 4.00 5.35 -15.13
CA LYS A 88 3.00 6.42 -15.16
C LYS A 88 3.17 7.42 -14.02
N MET A 89 3.45 6.93 -12.81
CA MET A 89 3.60 7.79 -11.64
C MET A 89 5.02 8.31 -11.44
N GLY A 90 5.98 7.81 -12.19
CA GLY A 90 7.38 8.20 -12.04
C GLY A 90 7.99 7.73 -10.72
N VAL A 91 7.62 6.54 -10.27
CA VAL A 91 8.15 5.99 -9.03
C VAL A 91 9.61 5.58 -9.23
N PRO A 92 10.55 6.00 -8.34
CA PRO A 92 11.96 5.61 -8.47
C PRO A 92 12.16 4.10 -8.52
N ALA A 93 13.16 3.65 -9.26
CA ALA A 93 13.45 2.22 -9.41
C ALA A 93 13.75 1.52 -8.08
N SER A 94 14.26 2.25 -7.10
CA SER A 94 14.59 1.71 -5.78
C SER A 94 13.36 1.46 -4.90
N VAL A 95 12.19 2.00 -5.28
CA VAL A 95 10.95 1.87 -4.51
C VAL A 95 10.08 0.78 -5.10
N PRO A 96 9.78 -0.31 -4.38
CA PRO A 96 8.89 -1.35 -4.88
C PRO A 96 7.49 -0.83 -5.14
N VAL A 97 6.86 -1.29 -6.22
CA VAL A 97 5.48 -0.97 -6.58
C VAL A 97 4.69 -2.27 -6.65
N PHE A 98 3.54 -2.28 -6.00
CA PHE A 98 2.62 -3.41 -6.03
C PHE A 98 1.26 -3.00 -6.53
N TYR A 99 0.61 -3.88 -7.27
CA TYR A 99 -0.80 -3.74 -7.60
C TYR A 99 -1.61 -4.69 -6.71
N LEU A 100 -2.63 -4.17 -6.04
CA LEU A 100 -3.50 -4.94 -5.18
C LEU A 100 -4.92 -4.87 -5.73
N GLN A 101 -5.57 -6.02 -5.87
CA GLN A 101 -6.94 -6.04 -6.36
C GLN A 101 -7.91 -5.76 -5.21
N GLY A 102 -8.75 -4.73 -5.40
CA GLY A 102 -9.84 -4.39 -4.48
C GLY A 102 -11.14 -5.05 -4.89
N GLY A 103 -12.24 -4.57 -4.31
CA GLY A 103 -13.57 -5.10 -4.61
C GLY A 103 -13.99 -6.26 -3.71
N PHE A 104 -13.14 -6.64 -2.74
CA PHE A 104 -13.44 -7.71 -1.78
C PHE A 104 -13.55 -7.12 -0.38
N ASP A 105 -14.57 -7.55 0.36
CA ASP A 105 -14.64 -7.24 1.79
C ASP A 105 -13.77 -8.29 2.52
N ILE A 106 -12.64 -7.84 3.05
CA ILE A 106 -11.67 -8.72 3.72
C ILE A 106 -12.31 -9.49 4.86
N ASN A 107 -13.25 -8.87 5.58
CA ASN A 107 -13.91 -9.50 6.72
C ASN A 107 -14.89 -10.59 6.30
N LYS A 108 -15.36 -10.53 5.06
CA LYS A 108 -16.28 -11.52 4.50
C LYS A 108 -15.59 -12.59 3.67
N LEU A 109 -14.29 -12.41 3.39
CA LEU A 109 -13.54 -13.39 2.62
C LEU A 109 -13.28 -14.63 3.47
N LYS A 110 -13.48 -15.78 2.85
CA LYS A 110 -13.24 -17.07 3.48
C LYS A 110 -12.15 -17.83 2.74
N GLY A 111 -11.35 -18.59 3.50
CA GLY A 111 -10.40 -19.55 2.92
C GLY A 111 -9.33 -18.92 2.02
N PRO A 112 -9.20 -19.41 0.76
CA PRO A 112 -8.05 -19.09 -0.09
C PRO A 112 -7.87 -17.61 -0.38
N MET A 113 -8.95 -16.85 -0.56
CA MET A 113 -8.84 -15.43 -0.90
C MET A 113 -8.22 -14.61 0.23
N LYS A 114 -8.63 -14.86 1.46
CA LYS A 114 -8.04 -14.19 2.62
C LYS A 114 -6.56 -14.56 2.76
N LEU A 115 -6.22 -15.81 2.49
CA LEU A 115 -4.84 -16.28 2.51
C LEU A 115 -4.00 -15.57 1.44
N ILE A 116 -4.55 -15.40 0.23
CA ILE A 116 -3.87 -14.71 -0.86
C ILE A 116 -3.53 -13.27 -0.45
N MET A 117 -4.44 -12.58 0.20
CA MET A 117 -4.20 -11.22 0.68
C MET A 117 -3.10 -11.18 1.75
N LYS A 118 -3.10 -12.15 2.66
CA LYS A 118 -2.04 -12.25 3.68
C LYS A 118 -0.68 -12.55 3.07
N VAL A 119 -0.63 -13.39 2.04
CA VAL A 119 0.61 -13.69 1.31
C VAL A 119 1.14 -12.42 0.66
N LYS A 120 0.26 -11.59 0.10
CA LYS A 120 0.67 -10.32 -0.51
C LYS A 120 1.29 -9.37 0.52
N CYS A 121 0.73 -9.30 1.72
CA CYS A 121 1.31 -8.51 2.80
C CYS A 121 2.69 -9.03 3.20
N LYS A 122 2.87 -10.34 3.26
CA LYS A 122 4.18 -10.95 3.55
C LYS A 122 5.20 -10.65 2.45
N GLU A 123 4.77 -10.64 1.19
CA GLU A 123 5.61 -10.28 0.06
C GLU A 123 6.12 -8.85 0.19
N ILE A 124 5.23 -7.92 0.54
CA ILE A 124 5.60 -6.53 0.79
C ILE A 124 6.63 -6.44 1.92
N ALA A 125 6.38 -7.13 3.03
CA ALA A 125 7.31 -7.14 4.16
C ALA A 125 8.68 -7.69 3.77
N GLY A 126 8.71 -8.77 2.99
CA GLY A 126 9.95 -9.37 2.52
C GLY A 126 10.75 -8.43 1.62
N ARG A 127 10.07 -7.72 0.71
CA ARG A 127 10.72 -6.77 -0.19
C ARG A 127 11.34 -5.59 0.58
N LEU A 128 10.77 -5.22 1.71
CA LEU A 128 11.25 -4.13 2.55
C LEU A 128 12.22 -4.59 3.65
N GLU A 129 12.51 -5.88 3.71
CA GLU A 129 13.41 -6.46 4.72
C GLU A 129 12.98 -6.16 6.15
N LEU A 130 11.67 -6.23 6.41
CA LEU A 130 11.08 -5.90 7.71
C LEU A 130 11.03 -7.07 8.70
N ARG A 131 11.56 -8.25 8.33
CA ARG A 131 11.46 -9.44 9.18
C ARG A 131 12.05 -9.27 10.57
N GLY A 132 13.18 -8.56 10.66
CA GLY A 132 13.82 -8.29 11.95
C GLY A 132 13.02 -7.36 12.83
N GLU A 133 12.19 -6.51 12.24
CA GLU A 133 11.35 -5.57 12.97
C GLU A 133 10.07 -6.22 13.47
N LEU A 134 9.69 -7.36 12.90
CA LEU A 134 8.48 -8.09 13.26
C LEU A 134 8.69 -9.13 14.36
N SER A 135 9.93 -9.42 14.69
CA SER A 135 10.29 -10.45 15.67
C SER A 135 10.15 -9.99 17.11
#